data_2333a472c06c79264dcdf5b3e545de59
#
_entry.id   2333a472c06c79264dcdf5b3e545de59
#
_cell.length_a   1.000
_cell.length_b   1.000
_cell.length_c   1.000
_cell.angle_alpha   90.00
_cell.angle_beta   90.00
_cell.angle_gamma   90.00
#
_symmetry.space_group_name_H-M   'P 1'
#
loop_
_entity.id
_entity.type
_entity.pdbx_description
1 polymer ?
#
loop_
_entity_poly.entity_id
_entity_poly.type
_entity_poly.pdbx_seq_one_letter_code
_entity_poly.pdbx_strand_id
1 'polypeptide(L)'
;EYSPDATIHAFELDTTGLGKYKFTIDQLKSEIYNEDSLPVHADTIIDKILITKLTTASGVVTMKDQSGKDSIINIADSIDLRKPIKLKVWSTEALAGTSPDQTREYTISVRVHKHDPDSLRWNYVANISNSESIKEQKTVILGENILTYSVVDNVLKVYIAQKGNAMS
;
A
#
# COMPACT_ATOMS: atom_id res chain seq x y z
N GLU A 1 -33.11 19.34 -8.30
CA GLU A 1 -32.06 20.27 -7.80
C GLU A 1 -30.70 19.72 -8.16
N TYR A 2 -29.86 20.50 -8.85
CA TYR A 2 -28.52 20.09 -9.21
C TYR A 2 -27.56 20.38 -8.06
N SER A 3 -26.55 19.53 -7.89
CA SER A 3 -25.55 19.64 -6.82
C SER A 3 -24.15 19.74 -7.42
N PRO A 4 -23.26 20.57 -6.88
CA PRO A 4 -21.85 20.64 -7.27
C PRO A 4 -21.02 19.49 -6.69
N ASP A 5 -21.63 18.59 -5.89
CA ASP A 5 -20.91 17.51 -5.23
C ASP A 5 -20.36 16.48 -6.23
N ALA A 6 -19.05 16.42 -6.34
CA ALA A 6 -18.28 15.48 -7.14
C ALA A 6 -17.41 14.57 -6.26
N THR A 7 -17.79 14.32 -5.02
CA THR A 7 -17.03 13.48 -4.10
C THR A 7 -17.42 12.01 -4.15
N ILE A 8 -16.45 11.14 -3.91
CA ILE A 8 -16.69 9.71 -3.67
C ILE A 8 -17.01 9.54 -2.18
N HIS A 9 -18.18 9.00 -1.88
CA HIS A 9 -18.67 8.81 -0.52
C HIS A 9 -18.34 7.43 0.04
N ALA A 10 -18.25 6.40 -0.82
CA ALA A 10 -17.87 5.06 -0.42
C ALA A 10 -17.13 4.36 -1.56
N PHE A 11 -16.13 3.56 -1.19
CA PHE A 11 -15.35 2.75 -2.11
C PHE A 11 -14.93 1.45 -1.45
N GLU A 12 -15.17 0.32 -2.12
CA GLU A 12 -14.75 -1.00 -1.68
C GLU A 12 -14.34 -1.84 -2.91
N LEU A 13 -13.35 -2.71 -2.72
CA LEU A 13 -12.91 -3.68 -3.72
C LEU A 13 -13.25 -5.11 -3.27
N ASP A 14 -13.37 -6.00 -4.23
CA ASP A 14 -13.50 -7.43 -3.97
C ASP A 14 -12.15 -8.01 -3.54
N THR A 15 -11.97 -8.17 -2.24
CA THR A 15 -10.78 -8.79 -1.66
C THR A 15 -11.04 -10.23 -1.22
N THR A 16 -12.00 -10.91 -1.85
CA THR A 16 -12.32 -12.31 -1.55
C THR A 16 -11.07 -13.19 -1.73
N GLY A 17 -10.76 -13.96 -0.69
CA GLY A 17 -9.54 -14.80 -0.66
C GLY A 17 -8.28 -14.08 -0.17
N LEU A 18 -8.29 -12.77 -0.05
CA LEU A 18 -7.17 -11.98 0.49
C LEU A 18 -7.38 -11.56 1.95
N GLY A 19 -8.63 -11.47 2.41
CA GLY A 19 -9.04 -10.95 3.71
C GLY A 19 -9.94 -9.72 3.59
N LYS A 20 -10.23 -9.09 4.74
CA LYS A 20 -11.03 -7.86 4.80
C LYS A 20 -10.09 -6.66 4.88
N TYR A 21 -10.12 -5.82 3.87
CA TYR A 21 -9.32 -4.60 3.81
C TYR A 21 -10.22 -3.38 3.74
N LYS A 22 -9.85 -2.34 4.49
CA LYS A 22 -10.49 -1.03 4.42
C LYS A 22 -9.76 -0.14 3.42
N PHE A 23 -10.55 0.60 2.65
CA PHE A 23 -10.06 1.63 1.75
C PHE A 23 -10.39 3.00 2.33
N THR A 24 -9.38 3.83 2.48
CA THR A 24 -9.51 5.21 2.95
C THR A 24 -9.68 6.13 1.76
N ILE A 25 -10.65 7.02 1.84
CA ILE A 25 -10.89 8.09 0.88
C ILE A 25 -10.36 9.40 1.48
N ASP A 26 -9.20 9.84 1.03
CA ASP A 26 -8.64 11.14 1.41
C ASP A 26 -9.24 12.23 0.53
N GLN A 27 -10.23 12.93 1.06
CA GLN A 27 -10.95 13.98 0.33
C GLN A 27 -10.06 15.21 0.06
N LEU A 28 -9.04 15.46 0.87
CA LEU A 28 -8.15 16.62 0.68
C LEU A 28 -7.18 16.38 -0.47
N LYS A 29 -6.61 15.18 -0.54
CA LYS A 29 -5.66 14.78 -1.58
C LYS A 29 -6.34 14.20 -2.81
N SER A 30 -7.63 13.85 -2.70
CA SER A 30 -8.37 13.09 -3.71
C SER A 30 -7.69 11.77 -4.05
N GLU A 31 -7.34 11.02 -2.99
CA GLU A 31 -6.68 9.71 -3.08
C GLU A 31 -7.53 8.64 -2.39
N ILE A 32 -7.51 7.43 -2.96
CA ILE A 32 -8.11 6.25 -2.36
C ILE A 32 -7.04 5.18 -2.24
N TYR A 33 -6.86 4.65 -1.03
CA TYR A 33 -5.84 3.65 -0.74
C TYR A 33 -6.25 2.72 0.39
N ASN A 34 -5.64 1.54 0.44
CA ASN A 34 -5.78 0.61 1.56
C ASN A 34 -4.85 1.00 2.71
N GLU A 35 -5.35 0.99 3.95
CA GLU A 35 -4.56 1.29 5.15
C GLU A 35 -3.52 0.19 5.37
N ASP A 36 -3.97 -1.07 5.37
CA ASP A 36 -3.11 -2.24 5.48
C ASP A 36 -2.74 -2.76 4.09
N SER A 37 -1.46 -3.06 3.86
CA SER A 37 -1.01 -3.62 2.59
C SER A 37 -1.56 -5.03 2.37
N LEU A 38 -1.98 -5.33 1.15
CA LEU A 38 -2.39 -6.67 0.74
C LEU A 38 -1.21 -7.66 0.81
N PRO A 39 -1.47 -8.97 0.94
CA PRO A 39 -0.43 -9.99 0.93
C PRO A 39 0.40 -9.98 -0.36
N VAL A 40 1.63 -10.49 -0.31
CA VAL A 40 2.57 -10.50 -1.46
C VAL A 40 1.98 -11.14 -2.72
N HIS A 41 1.14 -12.17 -2.56
CA HIS A 41 0.51 -12.87 -3.71
C HIS A 41 -0.66 -12.10 -4.32
N ALA A 42 -1.07 -10.97 -3.74
CA ALA A 42 -2.19 -10.18 -4.25
C ALA A 42 -1.92 -9.59 -5.64
N ASP A 43 -0.67 -9.43 -6.06
CA ASP A 43 -0.30 -8.94 -7.40
C ASP A 43 -0.95 -9.72 -8.53
N THR A 44 -1.20 -11.02 -8.34
CA THR A 44 -1.84 -11.89 -9.31
C THR A 44 -3.37 -11.82 -9.29
N ILE A 45 -3.94 -11.05 -8.36
CA ILE A 45 -5.39 -10.90 -8.16
C ILE A 45 -5.84 -9.50 -8.53
N ILE A 46 -5.04 -8.47 -8.17
CA ILE A 46 -5.39 -7.07 -8.41
C ILE A 46 -5.27 -6.64 -9.87
N ASP A 47 -4.77 -7.48 -10.77
CA ASP A 47 -4.79 -7.25 -12.21
C ASP A 47 -6.20 -7.34 -12.82
N LYS A 48 -7.14 -8.01 -12.12
CA LYS A 48 -8.54 -8.19 -12.51
C LYS A 48 -9.48 -8.11 -11.31
N ILE A 49 -9.36 -7.04 -10.53
CA ILE A 49 -10.18 -6.85 -9.34
C ILE A 49 -11.49 -6.12 -9.67
N LEU A 50 -12.56 -6.46 -8.95
CA LEU A 50 -13.86 -5.81 -9.10
C LEU A 50 -14.03 -4.71 -8.04
N ILE A 51 -14.72 -3.64 -8.43
CA ILE A 51 -15.24 -2.65 -7.49
C ILE A 51 -16.58 -3.18 -6.96
N THR A 52 -16.67 -3.45 -5.66
CA THR A 52 -17.91 -3.92 -5.04
C THR A 52 -18.79 -2.79 -4.56
N LYS A 53 -18.20 -1.62 -4.31
CA LYS A 53 -18.93 -0.43 -3.91
C LYS A 53 -18.26 0.84 -4.42
N LEU A 54 -19.05 1.67 -5.08
CA LEU A 54 -18.65 3.00 -5.52
C LEU A 54 -19.86 3.91 -5.43
N THR A 55 -19.84 4.85 -4.50
CA THR A 55 -21.00 5.74 -4.25
C THR A 55 -20.58 7.20 -4.40
N THR A 56 -21.32 7.94 -5.21
CA THR A 56 -21.19 9.38 -5.43
C THR A 56 -22.58 10.02 -5.46
N ALA A 57 -22.66 11.36 -5.35
CA ALA A 57 -23.93 12.08 -5.41
C ALA A 57 -24.63 11.95 -6.77
N SER A 58 -23.87 11.97 -7.87
CA SER A 58 -24.39 11.87 -9.24
C SER A 58 -24.54 10.44 -9.74
N GLY A 59 -23.77 9.52 -9.17
CA GLY A 59 -23.63 8.14 -9.67
C GLY A 59 -22.82 8.02 -10.95
N VAL A 60 -22.25 9.10 -11.49
CA VAL A 60 -21.46 9.08 -12.74
C VAL A 60 -19.98 9.24 -12.43
N VAL A 61 -19.25 8.18 -12.71
CA VAL A 61 -17.79 8.12 -12.61
C VAL A 61 -17.22 7.63 -13.93
N THR A 62 -16.19 8.28 -14.43
CA THR A 62 -15.49 7.90 -15.64
C THR A 62 -14.05 7.54 -15.37
N MET A 63 -13.49 6.71 -16.23
CA MET A 63 -12.06 6.38 -16.31
C MET A 63 -11.59 6.58 -17.74
N LYS A 64 -10.34 6.96 -17.92
CA LYS A 64 -9.78 7.03 -19.28
C LYS A 64 -9.57 5.62 -19.83
N ASP A 65 -10.13 5.39 -21.02
CA ASP A 65 -9.88 4.18 -21.78
C ASP A 65 -8.48 4.18 -22.42
N GLN A 66 -8.14 3.11 -23.14
CA GLN A 66 -6.84 2.99 -23.81
C GLN A 66 -6.60 4.08 -24.88
N SER A 67 -7.66 4.71 -25.38
CA SER A 67 -7.59 5.82 -26.33
C SER A 67 -7.46 7.20 -25.64
N GLY A 68 -7.51 7.24 -24.31
CA GLY A 68 -7.48 8.46 -23.51
C GLY A 68 -8.83 9.18 -23.40
N LYS A 69 -9.91 8.56 -23.88
CA LYS A 69 -11.26 9.10 -23.78
C LYS A 69 -11.91 8.70 -22.46
N ASP A 70 -12.69 9.60 -21.87
CA ASP A 70 -13.47 9.32 -20.66
C ASP A 70 -14.61 8.34 -20.99
N SER A 71 -14.59 7.19 -20.32
CA SER A 71 -15.60 6.13 -20.43
C SER A 71 -16.25 5.90 -19.06
N ILE A 72 -17.58 5.80 -19.03
CA ILE A 72 -18.31 5.53 -17.78
C ILE A 72 -17.87 4.17 -17.24
N ILE A 73 -17.52 4.13 -15.96
CA ILE A 73 -17.16 2.91 -15.27
C ILE A 73 -18.39 2.00 -15.13
N ASN A 74 -18.21 0.74 -15.52
CA ASN A 74 -19.12 -0.33 -15.16
C ASN A 74 -18.46 -1.14 -14.04
N ILE A 75 -19.06 -1.14 -12.84
CA ILE A 75 -18.54 -1.87 -11.69
C ILE A 75 -18.55 -3.39 -11.86
N ALA A 76 -19.26 -3.91 -12.86
CA ALA A 76 -19.23 -5.32 -13.23
C ALA A 76 -17.96 -5.72 -14.01
N ASP A 77 -17.23 -4.73 -14.52
CA ASP A 77 -15.99 -4.96 -15.25
C ASP A 77 -14.79 -4.93 -14.29
N SER A 78 -13.87 -5.86 -14.48
CA SER A 78 -12.64 -5.89 -13.69
C SER A 78 -11.68 -4.78 -14.12
N ILE A 79 -10.93 -4.26 -13.16
CA ILE A 79 -9.90 -3.24 -13.36
C ILE A 79 -8.54 -3.75 -12.92
N ASP A 80 -7.47 -3.24 -13.55
CA ASP A 80 -6.09 -3.53 -13.19
C ASP A 80 -5.56 -2.46 -12.23
N LEU A 81 -5.33 -2.84 -10.98
CA LEU A 81 -4.82 -1.98 -9.92
C LEU A 81 -3.35 -2.24 -9.55
N ARG A 82 -2.60 -2.94 -10.39
CA ARG A 82 -1.14 -3.09 -10.21
C ARG A 82 -0.40 -1.75 -10.33
N LYS A 83 -1.04 -0.77 -10.98
CA LYS A 83 -0.58 0.62 -11.05
C LYS A 83 -1.72 1.54 -10.60
N PRO A 84 -1.41 2.72 -10.05
CA PRO A 84 -2.42 3.70 -9.72
C PRO A 84 -3.27 4.06 -10.94
N ILE A 85 -4.58 4.15 -10.75
CA ILE A 85 -5.54 4.58 -11.78
C ILE A 85 -6.25 5.86 -11.33
N LYS A 86 -6.79 6.59 -12.30
CA LYS A 86 -7.54 7.82 -12.06
C LYS A 86 -9.00 7.64 -12.40
N LEU A 87 -9.86 8.01 -11.47
CA LEU A 87 -11.30 8.10 -11.63
C LEU A 87 -11.73 9.55 -11.64
N LYS A 88 -12.58 9.93 -12.58
CA LYS A 88 -13.17 11.26 -12.62
C LYS A 88 -14.64 11.18 -12.27
N VAL A 89 -15.02 11.90 -11.23
CA VAL A 89 -16.40 12.03 -10.77
C VAL A 89 -17.01 13.29 -11.35
N TRP A 90 -18.21 13.16 -11.86
CA TRP A 90 -18.99 14.27 -12.43
C TRP A 90 -20.11 14.64 -11.48
N SER A 91 -20.21 15.90 -11.11
CA SER A 91 -21.35 16.39 -10.34
C SER A 91 -22.63 16.42 -11.21
N THR A 92 -23.80 16.54 -10.58
CA THR A 92 -25.04 16.71 -11.35
C THR A 92 -25.10 18.05 -12.07
N GLU A 93 -24.45 19.08 -11.56
CA GLU A 93 -24.29 20.36 -12.28
C GLU A 93 -23.39 20.24 -13.53
N ALA A 94 -22.29 19.48 -13.43
CA ALA A 94 -21.44 19.23 -14.58
C ALA A 94 -22.16 18.44 -15.67
N LEU A 95 -22.96 17.45 -15.29
CA LEU A 95 -23.77 16.65 -16.23
C LEU A 95 -24.88 17.46 -16.89
N ALA A 96 -25.47 18.39 -16.15
CA ALA A 96 -26.52 19.27 -16.66
C ALA A 96 -25.94 20.40 -17.57
N GLY A 97 -24.62 20.58 -17.59
CA GLY A 97 -23.94 21.64 -18.33
C GLY A 97 -24.05 23.03 -17.70
N THR A 98 -24.58 23.12 -16.47
CA THR A 98 -24.68 24.39 -15.72
C THR A 98 -23.33 24.83 -15.15
N SER A 99 -22.50 23.88 -14.75
CA SER A 99 -21.15 24.09 -14.22
C SER A 99 -20.22 22.96 -14.70
N PRO A 100 -19.73 23.00 -15.95
CA PRO A 100 -18.95 21.89 -16.55
C PRO A 100 -17.67 21.53 -15.78
N ASP A 101 -17.12 22.49 -15.00
CA ASP A 101 -15.88 22.32 -14.23
C ASP A 101 -16.09 21.63 -12.88
N GLN A 102 -17.35 21.39 -12.47
CA GLN A 102 -17.68 20.71 -11.22
C GLN A 102 -17.45 19.19 -11.33
N THR A 103 -16.17 18.83 -11.50
CA THR A 103 -15.68 17.45 -11.54
C THR A 103 -14.53 17.29 -10.57
N ARG A 104 -14.30 16.06 -10.11
CA ARG A 104 -13.17 15.75 -9.25
C ARG A 104 -12.46 14.48 -9.72
N GLU A 105 -11.13 14.53 -9.77
CA GLU A 105 -10.32 13.37 -10.11
C GLU A 105 -9.74 12.73 -8.83
N TYR A 106 -9.92 11.43 -8.69
CA TYR A 106 -9.35 10.63 -7.61
C TYR A 106 -8.30 9.68 -8.16
N THR A 107 -7.19 9.53 -7.44
CA THR A 107 -6.19 8.51 -7.72
C THR A 107 -6.41 7.32 -6.78
N ILE A 108 -6.63 6.13 -7.35
CA ILE A 108 -6.71 4.88 -6.59
C ILE A 108 -5.35 4.20 -6.62
N SER A 109 -4.82 3.90 -5.43
CA SER A 109 -3.55 3.19 -5.25
C SER A 109 -3.77 2.01 -4.31
N VAL A 110 -3.42 0.81 -4.75
CA VAL A 110 -3.45 -0.40 -3.91
C VAL A 110 -2.04 -0.76 -3.50
N ARG A 111 -1.82 -0.86 -2.19
CA ARG A 111 -0.55 -1.26 -1.62
C ARG A 111 -0.53 -2.76 -1.37
N VAL A 112 0.55 -3.40 -1.85
CA VAL A 112 0.82 -4.82 -1.68
C VAL A 112 2.17 -4.98 -0.99
N HIS A 113 2.29 -5.91 -0.05
CA HIS A 113 3.57 -6.23 0.58
C HIS A 113 4.58 -6.72 -0.47
N LYS A 114 5.77 -6.15 -0.47
CA LYS A 114 6.88 -6.61 -1.33
C LYS A 114 7.53 -7.89 -0.81
N HIS A 115 7.46 -8.09 0.50
CA HIS A 115 7.98 -9.26 1.19
C HIS A 115 6.93 -9.74 2.18
N ASP A 116 6.78 -11.04 2.31
CA ASP A 116 5.90 -11.64 3.30
C ASP A 116 6.48 -11.36 4.70
N PRO A 117 5.78 -10.56 5.55
CA PRO A 117 6.25 -10.26 6.89
C PRO A 117 6.38 -11.53 7.76
N ASP A 118 5.55 -12.56 7.48
CA ASP A 118 5.59 -13.82 8.22
C ASP A 118 6.75 -14.73 7.77
N SER A 119 7.38 -14.43 6.62
CA SER A 119 8.56 -15.14 6.13
C SER A 119 9.87 -14.60 6.69
N LEU A 120 9.84 -13.52 7.47
CA LEU A 120 11.00 -13.01 8.19
C LEU A 120 11.41 -14.04 9.25
N ARG A 121 12.22 -15.00 8.83
CA ARG A 121 12.85 -15.94 9.74
C ARG A 121 14.06 -15.27 10.36
N TRP A 122 14.05 -15.13 11.67
CA TRP A 122 15.25 -14.82 12.43
C TRP A 122 16.15 -16.05 12.34
N ASN A 123 17.12 -16.02 11.43
CA ASN A 123 18.16 -17.03 11.44
C ASN A 123 19.11 -16.69 12.59
N TYR A 124 19.21 -17.63 13.52
CA TYR A 124 20.20 -17.59 14.57
C TYR A 124 21.58 -17.68 13.92
N VAL A 125 22.33 -16.57 13.88
CA VAL A 125 23.57 -16.50 13.08
C VAL A 125 24.77 -17.08 13.82
N ALA A 126 24.82 -17.04 15.12
CA ALA A 126 25.81 -17.72 15.98
C ALA A 126 25.48 -17.60 17.46
N ASN A 127 25.86 -18.57 18.26
CA ASN A 127 26.06 -18.39 19.69
C ASN A 127 27.38 -17.65 19.88
N ILE A 128 27.35 -16.45 20.41
CA ILE A 128 28.53 -15.91 21.08
C ILE A 128 28.60 -16.63 22.41
N SER A 129 29.25 -17.78 22.44
CA SER A 129 29.53 -18.47 23.70
C SER A 129 30.65 -17.73 24.42
N ASN A 130 30.30 -16.61 25.05
CA ASN A 130 31.17 -15.92 25.95
C ASN A 130 30.74 -16.25 27.38
N SER A 131 31.65 -16.76 28.17
CA SER A 131 31.50 -16.92 29.63
C SER A 131 31.47 -15.57 30.36
N GLU A 132 31.59 -14.47 29.65
CA GLU A 132 31.66 -13.10 30.17
C GLU A 132 30.25 -12.52 30.35
N SER A 133 30.03 -11.80 31.42
CA SER A 133 28.76 -11.12 31.69
C SER A 133 28.59 -9.90 30.78
N ILE A 134 27.75 -10.01 29.76
CA ILE A 134 27.41 -8.89 28.84
C ILE A 134 26.38 -8.00 29.55
N LYS A 135 26.71 -6.75 29.83
CA LYS A 135 25.83 -5.78 30.48
C LYS A 135 24.92 -5.09 29.45
N GLU A 136 25.47 -4.72 28.29
CA GLU A 136 24.73 -4.03 27.22
C GLU A 136 25.23 -4.52 25.87
N GLN A 137 24.31 -4.64 24.92
CA GLN A 137 24.62 -5.04 23.56
C GLN A 137 23.80 -4.22 22.56
N LYS A 138 24.46 -3.76 21.48
CA LYS A 138 23.80 -3.08 20.37
C LYS A 138 24.38 -3.57 19.06
N THR A 139 23.51 -3.92 18.13
CA THR A 139 23.91 -4.39 16.79
C THR A 139 23.49 -3.37 15.74
N VAL A 140 24.40 -3.06 14.82
CA VAL A 140 24.17 -2.16 13.70
C VAL A 140 24.63 -2.86 12.41
N ILE A 141 23.81 -2.76 11.37
CA ILE A 141 24.15 -3.27 10.04
C ILE A 141 24.70 -2.10 9.20
N LEU A 142 25.91 -2.27 8.69
CA LEU A 142 26.57 -1.29 7.82
C LEU A 142 27.00 -1.97 6.51
N GLY A 143 26.18 -1.84 5.47
CA GLY A 143 26.37 -2.54 4.20
C GLY A 143 26.28 -4.06 4.38
N GLU A 144 27.35 -4.75 4.06
CA GLU A 144 27.48 -6.21 4.22
C GLU A 144 28.02 -6.63 5.59
N ASN A 145 28.39 -5.67 6.44
CA ASN A 145 28.94 -5.93 7.74
C ASN A 145 27.89 -5.78 8.84
N ILE A 146 27.94 -6.70 9.81
CA ILE A 146 27.18 -6.65 11.04
C ILE A 146 28.16 -6.29 12.15
N LEU A 147 27.96 -5.12 12.78
CA LEU A 147 28.77 -4.67 13.90
C LEU A 147 27.97 -4.85 15.18
N THR A 148 28.51 -5.61 16.12
CA THR A 148 27.94 -5.76 17.46
C THR A 148 28.84 -5.13 18.49
N TYR A 149 28.31 -4.12 19.17
CA TYR A 149 28.95 -3.42 20.29
C TYR A 149 28.47 -4.07 21.59
N SER A 150 29.38 -4.49 22.44
CA SER A 150 29.05 -5.08 23.74
C SER A 150 29.91 -4.45 24.83
N VAL A 151 29.33 -4.20 25.98
CA VAL A 151 30.07 -3.80 27.19
C VAL A 151 30.26 -5.03 28.06
N VAL A 152 31.50 -5.46 28.16
CA VAL A 152 31.92 -6.60 28.96
C VAL A 152 32.95 -6.11 29.99
N ASP A 153 32.71 -6.31 31.27
CA ASP A 153 33.58 -5.87 32.38
C ASP A 153 33.99 -4.38 32.28
N ASN A 154 33.01 -3.51 31.94
CA ASN A 154 33.21 -2.07 31.70
C ASN A 154 34.13 -1.71 30.52
N VAL A 155 34.42 -2.66 29.65
CA VAL A 155 35.21 -2.44 28.42
C VAL A 155 34.29 -2.58 27.22
N LEU A 156 34.33 -1.62 26.30
CA LEU A 156 33.61 -1.70 25.02
C LEU A 156 34.34 -2.66 24.08
N LYS A 157 33.68 -3.76 23.71
CA LYS A 157 34.14 -4.68 22.67
C LYS A 157 33.30 -4.52 21.40
N VAL A 158 33.93 -4.61 20.26
CA VAL A 158 33.25 -4.52 18.95
C VAL A 158 33.54 -5.80 18.18
N TYR A 159 32.47 -6.47 17.76
CA TYR A 159 32.55 -7.66 16.92
C TYR A 159 32.05 -7.32 15.53
N ILE A 160 32.75 -7.81 14.52
CA ILE A 160 32.40 -7.60 13.11
C ILE A 160 32.17 -8.95 12.46
N ALA A 161 31.00 -9.10 11.83
CA ALA A 161 30.69 -10.25 11.00
C ALA A 161 30.24 -9.81 9.62
N GLN A 162 30.54 -10.61 8.60
CA GLN A 162 30.02 -10.40 7.26
C GLN A 162 28.70 -11.17 7.11
N LYS A 163 27.76 -10.57 6.39
CA LYS A 163 26.48 -11.20 6.07
C LYS A 163 26.74 -12.49 5.26
N GLY A 164 26.40 -13.64 5.86
CA GLY A 164 26.59 -14.95 5.23
C GLY A 164 27.77 -15.77 5.74
N ASN A 165 28.66 -15.21 6.57
CA ASN A 165 29.76 -15.96 7.22
C ASN A 165 29.53 -16.05 8.73
N ALA A 166 29.81 -17.19 9.31
CA ALA A 166 29.82 -17.34 10.78
C ALA A 166 30.84 -16.37 11.38
N MET A 167 30.49 -15.77 12.52
CA MET A 167 31.42 -14.95 13.28
C MET A 167 32.64 -15.79 13.69
N SER A 168 33.82 -15.35 13.35
CA SER A 168 35.07 -15.84 13.91
C SER A 168 35.41 -15.10 15.20
#